data_dc7dd67f9affa283053ed4d3af403e0c
#
_entry.id   dc7dd67f9affa283053ed4d3af403e0c
#
_cell.length_a   1.000
_cell.length_b   1.000
_cell.length_c   1.000
_cell.angle_alpha   90.00
_cell.angle_beta   90.00
_cell.angle_gamma   90.00
#
_symmetry.space_group_name_H-M   'P 1'
#
loop_
_entity.id
_entity.type
_entity.pdbx_description
1 polymer ?
#
loop_
_entity_poly.entity_id
_entity_poly.type
_entity_poly.pdbx_seq_one_letter_code
_entity_poly.pdbx_strand_id
1 'polypeptide(L)'
;TPLWWEGGQEAELEELWQVNVMGPWWLTRAAWPHLRSCGHGRIQVLVSMSGKRVKGRMAGYPVSKFGLMALCQSMRNEGFDHGIRVTAICPSWVNTAMALSVSSVPAESMTQPRDLACLMGRLLELPDAAVPFEIAVNCALET
;
A
#
# COMPACT_ATOMS: atom_id res chain seq x y z
N THR A 1 -7.01 -5.18 24.87
CA THR A 1 -5.87 -5.50 23.98
C THR A 1 -4.59 -4.98 24.62
N PRO A 2 -3.55 -5.81 24.73
CA PRO A 2 -2.27 -5.36 25.31
C PRO A 2 -1.71 -4.16 24.51
N LEU A 3 -1.07 -3.25 25.22
CA LEU A 3 -0.36 -2.15 24.58
C LEU A 3 0.91 -2.68 23.90
N TRP A 4 1.27 -2.14 22.74
CA TRP A 4 2.43 -2.58 21.97
C TRP A 4 3.74 -2.55 22.78
N TRP A 5 3.89 -1.53 23.61
CA TRP A 5 5.13 -1.32 24.37
C TRP A 5 5.16 -2.06 25.71
N GLU A 6 4.04 -2.63 26.13
CA GLU A 6 3.93 -3.38 27.38
C GLU A 6 3.61 -4.86 27.15
N GLY A 7 3.06 -5.21 25.97
CA GLY A 7 2.52 -6.52 25.71
C GLY A 7 3.43 -7.48 24.94
N GLY A 8 4.57 -7.03 24.43
CA GLY A 8 5.49 -7.90 23.68
C GLY A 8 4.94 -8.37 22.33
N GLN A 9 4.56 -7.46 21.47
CA GLN A 9 3.90 -7.74 20.19
C GLN A 9 4.88 -7.96 19.02
N GLU A 10 6.14 -8.28 19.31
CA GLU A 10 7.20 -8.41 18.30
C GLU A 10 6.90 -9.51 17.27
N ALA A 11 6.29 -10.63 17.68
CA ALA A 11 5.94 -11.70 16.75
C ALA A 11 4.91 -11.25 15.71
N GLU A 12 3.93 -10.43 16.12
CA GLU A 12 2.94 -9.87 15.22
C GLU A 12 3.58 -8.87 14.26
N LEU A 13 4.49 -8.03 14.75
CA LEU A 13 5.25 -7.11 13.90
C LEU A 13 6.08 -7.87 12.86
N GLU A 14 6.76 -8.93 13.23
CA GLU A 14 7.53 -9.75 12.30
C GLU A 14 6.65 -10.33 11.20
N GLU A 15 5.48 -10.85 11.55
CA GLU A 15 4.52 -11.38 10.57
C GLU A 15 4.03 -10.28 9.61
N LEU A 16 3.64 -9.12 10.15
CA LEU A 16 3.22 -7.98 9.34
C LEU A 16 4.34 -7.52 8.40
N TRP A 17 5.58 -7.53 8.87
CA TRP A 17 6.74 -7.16 8.07
C TRP A 17 6.97 -8.14 6.93
N GLN A 18 6.87 -9.43 7.18
CA GLN A 18 7.00 -10.46 6.14
C GLN A 18 5.95 -10.30 5.05
N VAL A 19 4.70 -10.08 5.43
CA VAL A 19 3.60 -9.93 4.48
C VAL A 19 3.65 -8.60 3.74
N ASN A 20 3.82 -7.50 4.46
CA ASN A 20 3.66 -6.15 3.89
C ASN A 20 4.93 -5.58 3.28
N VAL A 21 6.11 -6.07 3.66
CA VAL A 21 7.39 -5.54 3.18
C VAL A 21 8.18 -6.60 2.43
N MET A 22 8.46 -7.72 3.06
CA MET A 22 9.33 -8.74 2.45
C MET A 22 8.66 -9.45 1.28
N GLY A 23 7.37 -9.72 1.34
CA GLY A 23 6.63 -10.29 0.21
C GLY A 23 6.73 -9.42 -1.05
N PRO A 24 6.34 -8.14 -0.99
CA PRO A 24 6.51 -7.19 -2.10
C PRO A 24 7.97 -7.04 -2.55
N TRP A 25 8.91 -7.05 -1.61
CA TRP A 25 10.35 -7.00 -1.91
C TRP A 25 10.76 -8.16 -2.81
N TRP A 26 10.47 -9.40 -2.41
CA TRP A 26 10.84 -10.58 -3.17
C TRP A 26 10.15 -10.65 -4.53
N LEU A 27 8.86 -10.31 -4.58
CA LEU A 27 8.11 -10.28 -5.83
C LEU A 27 8.70 -9.25 -6.81
N THR A 28 8.98 -8.05 -6.32
CA THR A 28 9.60 -6.99 -7.13
C THR A 28 10.97 -7.42 -7.65
N ARG A 29 11.79 -8.01 -6.78
CA ARG A 29 13.12 -8.52 -7.18
C ARG A 29 13.01 -9.55 -8.28
N ALA A 30 12.07 -10.47 -8.19
CA ALA A 30 11.85 -11.49 -9.21
C ALA A 30 11.33 -10.90 -10.52
N ALA A 31 10.45 -9.89 -10.46
CA ALA A 31 9.89 -9.26 -11.64
C ALA A 31 10.80 -8.20 -12.29
N TRP A 32 11.81 -7.72 -11.56
CA TRP A 32 12.62 -6.57 -11.96
C TRP A 32 13.25 -6.68 -13.35
N PRO A 33 13.87 -7.81 -13.75
CA PRO A 33 14.44 -7.93 -15.09
C PRO A 33 13.39 -7.75 -16.20
N HIS A 34 12.17 -8.22 -15.97
CA HIS A 34 11.07 -8.09 -16.93
C HIS A 34 10.52 -6.66 -16.99
N LEU A 35 10.36 -6.02 -15.84
CA LEU A 35 9.95 -4.62 -15.78
C LEU A 35 10.96 -3.72 -16.49
N ARG A 36 12.24 -3.98 -16.27
CA ARG A 36 13.30 -3.20 -16.87
C ARG A 36 13.36 -3.40 -18.40
N SER A 37 13.26 -4.64 -18.87
CA SER A 37 13.40 -4.95 -20.30
C SER A 37 12.21 -4.48 -21.14
N CYS A 38 11.02 -4.33 -20.57
CA CYS A 38 9.86 -3.86 -21.32
C CYS A 38 9.88 -2.34 -21.60
N GLY A 39 10.69 -1.58 -20.87
CA GLY A 39 10.88 -0.13 -21.09
C GLY A 39 9.74 0.77 -20.62
N HIS A 40 8.63 0.21 -20.12
CA HIS A 40 7.48 0.96 -19.60
C HIS A 40 6.77 0.16 -18.51
N GLY A 41 7.55 -0.42 -17.58
CA GLY A 41 7.03 -1.20 -16.48
C GLY A 41 6.12 -0.38 -15.56
N ARG A 42 5.11 -1.04 -15.00
CA ARG A 42 4.19 -0.42 -14.04
C ARG A 42 4.11 -1.27 -12.80
N ILE A 43 4.28 -0.63 -11.67
CA ILE A 43 4.13 -1.24 -10.34
C ILE A 43 3.06 -0.45 -9.59
N GLN A 44 2.03 -1.14 -9.16
CA GLN A 44 0.99 -0.56 -8.31
C GLN A 44 0.98 -1.31 -6.99
N VAL A 45 1.04 -0.58 -5.90
CA VAL A 45 1.13 -1.15 -4.55
C VAL A 45 -0.01 -0.62 -3.71
N LEU A 46 -0.81 -1.53 -3.14
CA LEU A 46 -1.83 -1.18 -2.16
C LEU A 46 -1.16 -0.99 -0.80
N VAL A 47 -0.94 0.26 -0.44
CA VAL A 47 -0.31 0.61 0.83
C VAL A 47 -1.37 0.75 1.91
N SER A 48 -1.84 1.90 2.16
CA SER A 48 -2.85 2.33 3.13
C SER A 48 -2.55 3.77 3.56
N MET A 49 -3.55 4.49 4.04
CA MET A 49 -3.31 5.74 4.76
C MET A 49 -2.40 5.52 5.98
N SER A 50 -2.38 4.31 6.54
CA SER A 50 -1.45 3.94 7.63
C SER A 50 0.01 3.89 7.20
N GLY A 51 0.32 3.97 5.92
CA GLY A 51 1.68 4.19 5.40
C GLY A 51 2.07 5.65 5.33
N LYS A 52 1.14 6.57 5.60
CA LYS A 52 1.34 8.01 5.54
C LYS A 52 1.27 8.66 6.93
N ARG A 53 0.55 8.05 7.84
CA ARG A 53 0.37 8.58 9.20
C ARG A 53 0.04 7.46 10.16
N VAL A 54 0.32 7.67 11.43
CA VAL A 54 -0.07 6.76 12.50
C VAL A 54 -1.30 7.32 13.20
N LYS A 55 -2.34 6.49 13.31
CA LYS A 55 -3.58 6.85 13.97
C LYS A 55 -3.88 5.82 15.06
N GLY A 56 -4.23 6.28 16.24
CA GLY A 56 -4.48 5.40 17.38
C GLY A 56 -3.20 4.88 18.02
N ARG A 57 -3.31 3.73 18.68
CA ARG A 57 -2.26 3.16 19.53
C ARG A 57 -1.63 1.89 18.95
N MET A 58 -1.97 1.51 17.74
CA MET A 58 -1.35 0.37 17.05
C MET A 58 0.00 0.79 16.49
N ALA A 59 1.00 -0.06 16.65
CA ALA A 59 2.34 0.22 16.13
C ALA A 59 2.71 -0.67 14.94
N GLY A 60 2.49 -1.96 15.02
CA GLY A 60 2.98 -2.92 14.02
C GLY A 60 2.47 -2.67 12.61
N TYR A 61 1.17 -2.49 12.45
CA TYR A 61 0.58 -2.27 11.14
C TYR A 61 1.11 -0.99 10.46
N PRO A 62 1.03 0.20 11.10
CA PRO A 62 1.59 1.39 10.47
C PRO A 62 3.11 1.32 10.26
N VAL A 63 3.88 0.71 11.18
CA VAL A 63 5.33 0.53 10.97
C VAL A 63 5.58 -0.26 9.69
N SER A 64 4.88 -1.38 9.48
CA SER A 64 5.04 -2.18 8.26
C SER A 64 4.57 -1.43 7.02
N LYS A 65 3.49 -0.65 7.10
CA LYS A 65 2.99 0.14 5.96
C LYS A 65 3.88 1.33 5.62
N PHE A 66 4.52 1.97 6.62
CA PHE A 66 5.57 2.97 6.35
C PHE A 66 6.77 2.32 5.67
N GLY A 67 7.16 1.10 6.09
CA GLY A 67 8.19 0.31 5.42
C GLY A 67 7.85 0.02 3.97
N LEU A 68 6.59 -0.35 3.69
CA LEU A 68 6.11 -0.57 2.33
C LEU A 68 6.14 0.72 1.50
N MET A 69 5.78 1.87 2.09
CA MET A 69 5.89 3.17 1.40
C MET A 69 7.34 3.50 1.06
N ALA A 70 8.28 3.25 1.97
CA ALA A 70 9.70 3.43 1.69
C ALA A 70 10.17 2.52 0.54
N LEU A 71 9.67 1.29 0.49
CA LEU A 71 9.93 0.37 -0.63
C LEU A 71 9.41 0.93 -1.96
N CYS A 72 8.21 1.52 -1.97
CA CYS A 72 7.66 2.18 -3.17
C CYS A 72 8.58 3.31 -3.67
N GLN A 73 9.09 4.13 -2.76
CA GLN A 73 10.03 5.21 -3.11
C GLN A 73 11.33 4.66 -3.66
N SER A 74 11.85 3.59 -3.06
CA SER A 74 13.06 2.91 -3.50
C SER A 74 12.92 2.34 -4.91
N MET A 75 11.81 1.63 -5.16
CA MET A 75 11.50 1.10 -6.50
C MET A 75 11.38 2.22 -7.54
N ARG A 76 10.72 3.33 -7.17
CA ARG A 76 10.60 4.49 -8.05
C ARG A 76 11.97 5.06 -8.41
N ASN A 77 12.82 5.27 -7.40
CA ASN A 77 14.13 5.89 -7.61
C ASN A 77 15.02 5.05 -8.51
N GLU A 78 15.06 3.75 -8.27
CA GLU A 78 15.90 2.85 -9.06
C GLU A 78 15.35 2.59 -10.46
N GLY A 79 14.03 2.49 -10.61
CA GLY A 79 13.39 2.14 -11.87
C GLY A 79 13.11 3.29 -12.82
N PHE A 80 13.19 4.54 -12.36
CA PHE A 80 12.74 5.70 -13.12
C PHE A 80 13.43 5.83 -14.48
N ASP A 81 14.74 5.68 -14.52
CA ASP A 81 15.54 5.78 -15.77
C ASP A 81 15.33 4.58 -16.70
N HIS A 82 14.67 3.54 -16.24
CA HIS A 82 14.33 2.36 -17.03
C HIS A 82 12.86 2.34 -17.50
N GLY A 83 12.18 3.46 -17.36
CA GLY A 83 10.76 3.58 -17.74
C GLY A 83 9.80 2.92 -16.77
N ILE A 84 10.26 2.50 -15.58
CA ILE A 84 9.42 1.91 -14.56
C ILE A 84 8.74 3.03 -13.77
N ARG A 85 7.42 2.96 -13.65
CA ARG A 85 6.63 3.91 -12.86
C ARG A 85 5.92 3.16 -11.75
N VAL A 86 5.96 3.73 -10.56
CA VAL A 86 5.40 3.14 -9.34
C VAL A 86 4.28 4.04 -8.84
N THR A 87 3.15 3.44 -8.49
CA THR A 87 2.05 4.13 -7.84
C THR A 87 1.73 3.46 -6.51
N ALA A 88 1.85 4.21 -5.43
CA ALA A 88 1.41 3.80 -4.10
C ALA A 88 -0.05 4.22 -3.91
N ILE A 89 -0.96 3.26 -3.80
CA ILE A 89 -2.38 3.50 -3.54
C ILE A 89 -2.59 3.45 -2.02
N CYS A 90 -3.06 4.54 -1.45
CA CYS A 90 -3.21 4.69 0.00
C CYS A 90 -4.68 4.87 0.38
N PRO A 91 -5.47 3.79 0.41
CA PRO A 91 -6.87 3.89 0.82
C PRO A 91 -7.00 3.99 2.34
N SER A 92 -8.09 4.61 2.78
CA SER A 92 -8.57 4.54 4.16
C SER A 92 -9.35 3.23 4.35
N TRP A 93 -10.59 3.28 4.81
CA TRP A 93 -11.37 2.04 5.00
C TRP A 93 -11.91 1.51 3.67
N VAL A 94 -11.58 0.26 3.38
CA VAL A 94 -12.08 -0.49 2.23
C VAL A 94 -13.00 -1.59 2.73
N ASN A 95 -14.15 -1.76 2.09
CA ASN A 95 -15.15 -2.76 2.47
C ASN A 95 -14.62 -4.17 2.27
N THR A 96 -13.98 -4.71 3.28
CA THR A 96 -13.41 -6.05 3.35
C THR A 96 -13.75 -6.68 4.70
N ALA A 97 -13.68 -8.00 4.80
CA ALA A 97 -13.90 -8.71 6.05
C ALA A 97 -12.98 -8.20 7.17
N MET A 98 -11.72 -7.92 6.84
CA MET A 98 -10.74 -7.38 7.79
C MET A 98 -11.18 -6.02 8.33
N ALA A 99 -11.57 -5.09 7.45
CA ALA A 99 -12.00 -3.76 7.85
C ALA A 99 -13.28 -3.81 8.71
N LEU A 100 -14.25 -4.64 8.31
CA LEU A 100 -15.50 -4.78 9.05
C LEU A 100 -15.30 -5.36 10.45
N SER A 101 -14.24 -6.13 10.68
CA SER A 101 -13.96 -6.70 12.00
C SER A 101 -13.38 -5.70 13.00
N VAL A 102 -12.81 -4.58 12.55
CA VAL A 102 -12.09 -3.62 13.40
C VAL A 102 -12.59 -2.19 13.32
N SER A 103 -13.40 -1.85 12.32
CA SER A 103 -13.88 -0.49 12.09
C SER A 103 -15.33 -0.34 12.51
N SER A 104 -15.69 0.85 13.02
CA SER A 104 -17.07 1.25 13.26
C SER A 104 -17.71 1.93 12.04
N VAL A 105 -16.97 2.15 10.98
CA VAL A 105 -17.48 2.77 9.75
C VAL A 105 -18.43 1.77 9.05
N PRO A 106 -19.66 2.19 8.68
CA PRO A 106 -20.56 1.31 7.96
C PRO A 106 -19.97 0.90 6.59
N ALA A 107 -20.26 -0.34 6.16
CA ALA A 107 -19.76 -0.88 4.90
C ALA A 107 -20.09 0.02 3.70
N GLU A 108 -21.28 0.58 3.66
CA GLU A 108 -21.74 1.47 2.58
C GLU A 108 -20.99 2.80 2.52
N SER A 109 -20.33 3.19 3.62
CA SER A 109 -19.50 4.40 3.67
C SER A 109 -18.03 4.14 3.38
N MET A 110 -17.63 2.87 3.29
CA MET A 110 -16.29 2.47 2.93
C MET A 110 -16.08 2.54 1.42
N THR A 111 -14.83 2.67 0.99
CA THR A 111 -14.46 2.49 -0.42
C THR A 111 -14.70 1.03 -0.81
N GLN A 112 -15.30 0.81 -1.98
CA GLN A 112 -15.53 -0.55 -2.45
C GLN A 112 -14.29 -1.08 -3.18
N PRO A 113 -13.93 -2.38 -3.02
CA PRO A 113 -12.79 -2.96 -3.74
C PRO A 113 -12.84 -2.75 -5.25
N ARG A 114 -14.02 -2.86 -5.86
CA ARG A 114 -14.20 -2.64 -7.30
C ARG A 114 -13.85 -1.21 -7.74
N ASP A 115 -14.06 -0.22 -6.87
CA ASP A 115 -13.75 1.18 -7.18
C ASP A 115 -12.23 1.39 -7.21
N LEU A 116 -11.50 0.74 -6.28
CA LEU A 116 -10.04 0.74 -6.31
C LEU A 116 -9.51 0.02 -7.55
N ALA A 117 -10.10 -1.12 -7.90
CA ALA A 117 -9.70 -1.85 -9.09
C ALA A 117 -9.92 -1.02 -10.36
N CYS A 118 -11.04 -0.29 -10.44
CA CYS A 118 -11.33 0.62 -11.55
C CYS A 118 -10.28 1.74 -11.64
N LEU A 119 -9.98 2.39 -10.51
CA LEU A 119 -8.94 3.42 -10.44
C LEU A 119 -7.58 2.86 -10.91
N MET A 120 -7.18 1.72 -10.39
CA MET A 120 -5.91 1.09 -10.73
C MET A 120 -5.81 0.74 -12.21
N GLY A 121 -6.91 0.25 -12.80
CA GLY A 121 -6.98 -0.04 -14.23
C GLY A 121 -6.83 1.23 -15.08
N ARG A 122 -7.46 2.32 -14.68
CA ARG A 122 -7.34 3.62 -15.39
C ARG A 122 -5.92 4.18 -15.33
N LEU A 123 -5.24 4.01 -14.19
CA LEU A 123 -3.86 4.48 -14.05
C LEU A 123 -2.90 3.79 -15.03
N LEU A 124 -3.17 2.55 -15.42
CA LEU A 124 -2.36 1.83 -16.40
C LEU A 124 -2.45 2.40 -17.82
N GLU A 125 -3.48 3.21 -18.10
CA GLU A 125 -3.67 3.85 -19.39
C GLU A 125 -2.88 5.16 -19.54
N LEU A 126 -2.29 5.66 -18.46
CA LEU A 126 -1.58 6.94 -18.47
C LEU A 126 -0.17 6.81 -19.05
N PRO A 127 0.30 7.84 -19.78
CA PRO A 127 1.67 7.86 -20.28
C PRO A 127 2.68 8.05 -19.15
N ASP A 128 3.94 7.72 -19.41
CA ASP A 128 5.03 7.83 -18.44
C ASP A 128 5.11 9.21 -17.76
N ALA A 129 4.77 10.26 -18.50
CA ALA A 129 4.83 11.64 -17.99
C ALA A 129 3.69 12.03 -17.06
N ALA A 130 2.68 11.16 -16.90
CA ALA A 130 1.47 11.47 -16.12
C ALA A 130 1.12 10.41 -15.08
N VAL A 131 2.00 9.47 -14.79
CA VAL A 131 1.75 8.44 -13.78
C VAL A 131 1.92 9.03 -12.38
N PRO A 132 0.85 9.07 -11.56
CA PRO A 132 0.99 9.57 -10.18
C PRO A 132 1.78 8.58 -9.34
N PHE A 133 2.64 9.11 -8.47
CA PHE A 133 3.42 8.28 -7.56
C PHE A 133 2.59 7.85 -6.34
N GLU A 134 1.76 8.74 -5.82
CA GLU A 134 1.03 8.49 -4.58
C GLU A 134 -0.41 8.98 -4.71
N ILE A 135 -1.36 8.13 -4.37
CA ILE A 135 -2.78 8.48 -4.39
C ILE A 135 -3.41 8.10 -3.07
N ALA A 136 -3.92 9.08 -2.34
CA ALA A 136 -4.73 8.88 -1.16
C ALA A 136 -6.20 8.74 -1.57
N VAL A 137 -6.88 7.72 -1.08
CA VAL A 137 -8.30 7.49 -1.35
C VAL A 137 -9.04 7.44 -0.04
N ASN A 138 -9.83 8.46 0.24
CA ASN A 138 -10.64 8.55 1.45
C ASN A 138 -12.00 7.87 1.24
N CYS A 139 -12.48 7.18 2.26
CA CYS A 139 -13.86 6.71 2.27
C CYS A 139 -14.83 7.86 2.58
N ALA A 140 -16.12 7.59 2.52
CA ALA A 140 -17.15 8.63 2.69
C ALA A 140 -17.20 9.22 4.09
N LEU A 141 -16.74 8.49 5.11
CA LEU A 141 -16.67 8.96 6.49
C LEU A 141 -15.21 8.98 6.95
N GLU A 142 -14.56 10.11 6.74
CA GLU A 142 -13.19 10.31 7.23
C GLU A 142 -13.19 10.69 8.70
N THR A 143 -12.34 10.03 9.43
CA THR A 143 -12.16 10.27 10.86
C THR A 143 -10.71 10.61 11.19
#